data_845af1b01aa7fa6e5238c86f13f7d7e3
#
_entry.id   845af1b01aa7fa6e5238c86f13f7d7e3
#
_cell.length_a   1.000
_cell.length_b   1.000
_cell.length_c   1.000
_cell.angle_alpha   90.00
_cell.angle_beta   90.00
_cell.angle_gamma   90.00
#
_symmetry.space_group_name_H-M   'P 1'
#
loop_
_entity.id
_entity.type
_entity.pdbx_description
1 polymer ?
#
loop_
_entity_poly.entity_id
_entity_poly.type
_entity_poly.pdbx_seq_one_letter_code
_entity_poly.pdbx_strand_id
1 'polypeptide(L)'
;MKKLLPMLIGLSLAAFSTMSQAENLLQVYQQARLSNPELRRSAADRDAAFEKINEARSPLLPQLGLGADYTYSNGFRDQNGLDSNSTSASLQLTQTLFDMSKWRTLTLQEKSAGIQDVTFQTDQQTLILNTATAYFNVLSAIDALSYTEAQKQAIYRQLDQTTQRFNVGLVAITDVQNARSQYDTVLADEVTARNNLDNAVEQLRQVTGNYYPELASLNVDRFQTDKPQPVNALLKEAESRNLSLLQARLSQDLAREQIRLAQDGHLPTLDLTASSSVSDTSYSGSRTSGPQGSAYDDSNIGQNKVGLSFSLPLYQGGLVNSQVKQAQYNFVGASEQLETAHRSVVQTVRSSYNNVNASISSINAYKQSVVSAQSSLDATEAGYSVGTRTIVDVLDATTTLYNAKQQLSSARYNYLINQLNIKSALGTLNEQDLLALNGALGKPVSTTPEAVAPSTPDQDARVQNSAPDSNGNGNGLLNAALPR
;
A
#
# COMPACT_ATOMS: atom_id res chain seq x y z
N MET A 1 32.76 -44.96 -1.06
CA MET A 1 32.03 -43.80 -1.61
C MET A 1 31.93 -42.70 -0.55
N LYS A 2 33.05 -42.19 0.00
CA LYS A 2 33.09 -41.14 1.07
C LYS A 2 34.08 -40.01 0.80
N LYS A 3 34.49 -39.76 -0.47
CA LYS A 3 35.49 -38.74 -0.83
C LYS A 3 35.06 -37.77 -1.94
N LEU A 4 33.75 -37.76 -2.36
CA LEU A 4 33.24 -36.83 -3.38
C LEU A 4 32.37 -35.69 -2.83
N LEU A 5 32.08 -35.67 -1.53
CA LEU A 5 31.23 -34.63 -0.91
C LEU A 5 31.89 -33.24 -0.73
N PRO A 6 33.19 -33.13 -0.46
CA PRO A 6 33.82 -31.78 -0.32
C PRO A 6 34.07 -31.08 -1.66
N MET A 7 34.08 -31.78 -2.80
CA MET A 7 34.32 -31.17 -4.10
C MET A 7 33.05 -30.50 -4.71
N LEU A 8 31.86 -30.96 -4.31
CA LEU A 8 30.58 -30.37 -4.73
C LEU A 8 30.21 -29.11 -3.94
N ILE A 9 30.71 -28.98 -2.70
CA ILE A 9 30.51 -27.77 -1.87
C ILE A 9 31.43 -26.62 -2.32
N GLY A 10 32.64 -26.95 -2.84
CA GLY A 10 33.56 -25.96 -3.36
C GLY A 10 33.14 -25.34 -4.71
N LEU A 11 32.33 -26.03 -5.51
CA LEU A 11 31.87 -25.51 -6.80
C LEU A 11 30.60 -24.66 -6.70
N SER A 12 29.86 -24.76 -5.60
CA SER A 12 28.67 -23.94 -5.37
C SER A 12 28.95 -22.55 -4.74
N LEU A 13 30.17 -22.33 -4.20
CA LEU A 13 30.58 -21.01 -3.67
C LEU A 13 31.26 -20.11 -4.72
N ALA A 14 31.61 -20.62 -5.90
CA ALA A 14 32.30 -19.82 -6.92
C ALA A 14 31.35 -19.16 -7.96
N ALA A 15 30.04 -19.34 -7.83
CA ALA A 15 29.05 -18.81 -8.77
C ALA A 15 28.27 -17.56 -8.27
N PHE A 16 28.65 -16.99 -7.13
CA PHE A 16 28.10 -15.70 -6.65
C PHE A 16 29.13 -14.57 -6.76
N SER A 17 29.80 -14.45 -7.90
CA SER A 17 30.24 -13.14 -8.35
C SER A 17 29.02 -12.43 -8.91
N THR A 18 28.18 -11.85 -8.05
CA THR A 18 27.19 -10.87 -8.45
C THR A 18 27.96 -9.71 -9.12
N MET A 19 28.01 -9.69 -10.45
CA MET A 19 28.15 -8.43 -11.14
C MET A 19 27.07 -7.54 -10.56
N SER A 20 27.48 -6.47 -9.89
CA SER A 20 26.61 -5.37 -9.49
C SER A 20 26.03 -4.79 -10.78
N GLN A 21 24.96 -5.39 -11.28
CA GLN A 21 24.14 -4.78 -12.30
C GLN A 21 23.21 -3.83 -11.56
N ALA A 22 23.23 -2.56 -11.95
CA ALA A 22 22.27 -1.59 -11.47
C ALA A 22 20.86 -2.18 -11.55
N GLU A 23 20.15 -2.17 -10.44
CA GLU A 23 18.82 -2.76 -10.38
C GLU A 23 17.85 -1.89 -11.17
N ASN A 24 17.18 -2.53 -12.10
CA ASN A 24 16.19 -1.89 -12.93
C ASN A 24 14.80 -1.90 -12.24
N LEU A 25 13.89 -1.07 -12.73
CA LEU A 25 12.56 -0.90 -12.14
C LEU A 25 11.79 -2.23 -11.99
N LEU A 26 11.89 -3.14 -12.96
CA LEU A 26 11.23 -4.44 -12.89
C LEU A 26 11.81 -5.33 -11.78
N GLN A 27 13.15 -5.37 -11.63
CA GLN A 27 13.82 -6.13 -10.58
C GLN A 27 13.43 -5.62 -9.19
N VAL A 28 13.43 -4.28 -9.00
CA VAL A 28 13.00 -3.64 -7.76
C VAL A 28 11.54 -4.00 -7.44
N TYR A 29 10.65 -3.98 -8.44
CA TYR A 29 9.26 -4.40 -8.25
C TYR A 29 9.14 -5.89 -7.89
N GLN A 30 9.88 -6.79 -8.56
CA GLN A 30 9.84 -8.22 -8.25
C GLN A 30 10.27 -8.50 -6.81
N GLN A 31 11.27 -7.78 -6.31
CA GLN A 31 11.68 -7.87 -4.92
C GLN A 31 10.60 -7.29 -3.98
N ALA A 32 10.01 -6.14 -4.32
CA ALA A 32 8.91 -5.55 -3.57
C ALA A 32 7.73 -6.53 -3.46
N ARG A 33 7.34 -7.18 -4.56
CA ARG A 33 6.25 -8.17 -4.60
C ARG A 33 6.47 -9.33 -3.62
N LEU A 34 7.72 -9.76 -3.41
CA LEU A 34 8.06 -10.84 -2.50
C LEU A 34 8.13 -10.40 -1.03
N SER A 35 8.51 -9.16 -0.77
CA SER A 35 8.81 -8.64 0.58
C SER A 35 7.72 -7.76 1.17
N ASN A 36 6.86 -7.13 0.35
CA ASN A 36 5.91 -6.12 0.80
C ASN A 36 4.85 -6.70 1.77
N PRO A 37 4.74 -6.18 3.01
CA PRO A 37 3.84 -6.74 4.02
C PRO A 37 2.37 -6.47 3.71
N GLU A 38 2.04 -5.34 3.05
CA GLU A 38 0.65 -4.99 2.70
C GLU A 38 0.09 -5.96 1.66
N LEU A 39 0.88 -6.28 0.63
CA LEU A 39 0.47 -7.27 -0.37
C LEU A 39 0.33 -8.67 0.24
N ARG A 40 1.23 -9.06 1.16
CA ARG A 40 1.11 -10.34 1.88
C ARG A 40 -0.13 -10.40 2.75
N ARG A 41 -0.47 -9.30 3.44
CA ARG A 41 -1.72 -9.18 4.21
C ARG A 41 -2.93 -9.34 3.29
N SER A 42 -2.97 -8.62 2.18
CA SER A 42 -4.07 -8.69 1.22
C SER A 42 -4.24 -10.10 0.62
N ALA A 43 -3.12 -10.82 0.37
CA ALA A 43 -3.15 -12.22 -0.05
C ALA A 43 -3.76 -13.12 1.04
N ALA A 44 -3.36 -12.94 2.30
CA ALA A 44 -3.92 -13.68 3.44
C ALA A 44 -5.41 -13.38 3.65
N ASP A 45 -5.83 -12.12 3.52
CA ASP A 45 -7.23 -11.72 3.61
C ASP A 45 -8.07 -12.34 2.49
N ARG A 46 -7.53 -12.43 1.25
CA ARG A 46 -8.16 -13.14 0.14
C ARG A 46 -8.29 -14.63 0.45
N ASP A 47 -7.24 -15.29 0.88
CA ASP A 47 -7.24 -16.72 1.18
C ASP A 47 -8.21 -17.04 2.34
N ALA A 48 -8.27 -16.18 3.37
CA ALA A 48 -9.24 -16.27 4.44
C ALA A 48 -10.69 -16.11 3.94
N ALA A 49 -10.94 -15.22 2.97
CA ALA A 49 -12.27 -15.05 2.38
C ALA A 49 -12.69 -16.29 1.55
N PHE A 50 -11.75 -16.95 0.88
CA PHE A 50 -12.02 -18.22 0.18
C PHE A 50 -12.27 -19.36 1.18
N GLU A 51 -11.58 -19.39 2.34
CA GLU A 51 -11.83 -20.41 3.35
C GLU A 51 -13.19 -20.24 4.02
N LYS A 52 -13.72 -19.02 4.14
CA LYS A 52 -15.09 -18.77 4.58
C LYS A 52 -16.17 -19.41 3.71
N ILE A 53 -15.86 -19.77 2.46
CA ILE A 53 -16.76 -20.55 1.61
C ILE A 53 -16.95 -21.96 2.21
N ASN A 54 -15.86 -22.58 2.67
CA ASN A 54 -15.91 -23.89 3.33
C ASN A 54 -16.66 -23.81 4.66
N GLU A 55 -16.46 -22.74 5.43
CA GLU A 55 -17.22 -22.45 6.64
C GLU A 55 -18.74 -22.33 6.35
N ALA A 56 -19.10 -21.56 5.31
CA ALA A 56 -20.50 -21.40 4.89
C ALA A 56 -21.12 -22.71 4.32
N ARG A 57 -20.30 -23.61 3.79
CA ARG A 57 -20.73 -24.94 3.31
C ARG A 57 -20.92 -25.91 4.46
N SER A 58 -20.23 -25.73 5.58
CA SER A 58 -20.27 -26.65 6.73
C SER A 58 -21.70 -26.93 7.24
N PRO A 59 -22.64 -25.97 7.38
CA PRO A 59 -24.00 -26.24 7.86
C PRO A 59 -24.86 -27.08 6.89
N LEU A 60 -24.37 -27.28 5.65
CA LEU A 60 -25.02 -28.16 4.65
C LEU A 60 -24.54 -29.60 4.74
N LEU A 61 -23.49 -29.88 5.50
CA LEU A 61 -22.92 -31.20 5.74
C LEU A 61 -23.39 -31.78 7.07
N PRO A 62 -23.29 -33.14 7.27
CA PRO A 62 -23.65 -33.75 8.54
C PRO A 62 -22.82 -33.17 9.70
N GLN A 63 -23.51 -32.77 10.77
CA GLN A 63 -22.90 -32.27 12.01
C GLN A 63 -23.01 -33.38 13.07
N LEU A 64 -21.88 -33.81 13.64
CA LEU A 64 -21.81 -34.81 14.69
C LEU A 64 -21.24 -34.16 15.96
N GLY A 65 -22.02 -34.23 17.07
CA GLY A 65 -21.64 -33.69 18.38
C GLY A 65 -21.73 -34.74 19.46
N LEU A 66 -20.79 -34.71 20.39
CA LEU A 66 -20.82 -35.46 21.63
C LEU A 66 -20.99 -34.49 22.80
N GLY A 67 -22.01 -34.71 23.64
CA GLY A 67 -22.25 -33.95 24.85
C GLY A 67 -22.24 -34.84 26.08
N ALA A 68 -21.78 -34.32 27.22
CA ALA A 68 -21.93 -34.96 28.53
C ALA A 68 -22.32 -33.90 29.56
N ASP A 69 -23.33 -34.17 30.32
CA ASP A 69 -23.86 -33.21 31.27
C ASP A 69 -23.98 -33.89 32.65
N TYR A 70 -23.65 -33.15 33.71
CA TYR A 70 -23.93 -33.48 35.09
C TYR A 70 -24.77 -32.37 35.70
N THR A 71 -25.93 -32.72 36.20
CA THR A 71 -26.86 -31.78 36.82
C THR A 71 -27.22 -32.26 38.24
N TYR A 72 -26.97 -31.38 39.22
CA TYR A 72 -27.50 -31.53 40.56
C TYR A 72 -28.67 -30.56 40.75
N SER A 73 -29.84 -31.08 41.13
CA SER A 73 -31.01 -30.28 41.42
C SER A 73 -31.43 -30.51 42.88
N ASN A 74 -31.62 -29.40 43.61
CA ASN A 74 -32.08 -29.43 44.99
C ASN A 74 -33.54 -28.94 45.06
N GLY A 75 -34.39 -29.72 45.63
CA GLY A 75 -35.81 -29.42 45.80
C GLY A 75 -36.09 -28.43 46.92
N PHE A 76 -35.59 -27.20 46.84
CA PHE A 76 -35.68 -26.19 47.92
C PHE A 76 -37.06 -25.87 48.42
N ARG A 77 -38.11 -26.00 47.61
CA ARG A 77 -39.54 -25.81 48.01
C ARG A 77 -40.45 -26.90 47.45
N ASP A 78 -39.89 -28.06 47.12
CA ASP A 78 -40.66 -29.20 46.69
C ASP A 78 -41.25 -29.83 47.88
N GLN A 79 -42.57 -30.28 47.79
CA GLN A 79 -43.30 -30.96 48.89
C GLN A 79 -42.61 -32.26 49.29
N ASN A 80 -41.78 -32.83 48.46
CA ASN A 80 -41.07 -34.09 48.69
C ASN A 80 -39.66 -33.95 49.23
N GLY A 81 -39.07 -32.71 49.20
CA GLY A 81 -37.72 -32.44 49.65
C GLY A 81 -36.63 -33.32 48.94
N LEU A 82 -36.81 -33.60 47.63
CA LEU A 82 -35.97 -34.52 46.92
C LEU A 82 -34.83 -33.77 46.20
N ASP A 83 -33.64 -34.24 46.38
CA ASP A 83 -32.49 -33.87 45.56
C ASP A 83 -32.32 -34.88 44.44
N SER A 84 -31.87 -34.42 43.25
CA SER A 84 -31.58 -35.33 42.16
C SER A 84 -30.18 -35.04 41.58
N ASN A 85 -29.48 -36.14 41.28
CA ASN A 85 -28.24 -36.14 40.52
C ASN A 85 -28.53 -36.80 39.16
N SER A 86 -28.31 -36.10 38.09
CA SER A 86 -28.45 -36.61 36.73
C SER A 86 -27.13 -36.50 35.98
N THR A 87 -26.68 -37.63 35.48
CA THR A 87 -25.53 -37.67 34.55
C THR A 87 -26.03 -38.14 33.21
N SER A 88 -25.71 -37.40 32.13
CA SER A 88 -26.10 -37.79 30.78
C SER A 88 -24.92 -37.70 29.82
N ALA A 89 -24.93 -38.61 28.85
CA ALA A 89 -24.04 -38.54 27.69
C ALA A 89 -24.87 -38.74 26.42
N SER A 90 -24.62 -37.91 25.40
CA SER A 90 -25.36 -37.95 24.14
C SER A 90 -24.48 -37.77 22.95
N LEU A 91 -24.68 -38.58 21.91
CA LEU A 91 -24.15 -38.41 20.58
C LEU A 91 -25.28 -37.96 19.66
N GLN A 92 -25.10 -36.81 18.99
CA GLN A 92 -26.12 -36.22 18.13
C GLN A 92 -25.57 -35.99 16.73
N LEU A 93 -26.30 -36.45 15.72
CA LEU A 93 -26.12 -36.16 14.32
C LEU A 93 -27.25 -35.24 13.85
N THR A 94 -26.86 -34.13 13.19
CA THR A 94 -27.81 -33.24 12.51
C THR A 94 -27.41 -33.06 11.09
N GLN A 95 -28.34 -33.27 10.14
CA GLN A 95 -28.15 -33.05 8.71
C GLN A 95 -29.27 -32.21 8.15
N THR A 96 -28.93 -31.05 7.63
CA THR A 96 -29.87 -30.23 6.86
C THR A 96 -30.18 -30.91 5.54
N LEU A 97 -31.44 -31.22 5.27
CA LEU A 97 -31.91 -31.78 4.01
C LEU A 97 -32.42 -30.70 3.06
N PHE A 98 -33.06 -29.68 3.60
CA PHE A 98 -33.54 -28.53 2.86
C PHE A 98 -33.52 -27.28 3.75
N ASP A 99 -32.74 -26.26 3.34
CA ASP A 99 -32.71 -24.92 3.92
C ASP A 99 -32.12 -23.98 2.87
N MET A 100 -32.99 -23.22 2.20
CA MET A 100 -32.59 -22.31 1.14
C MET A 100 -31.73 -21.16 1.65
N SER A 101 -31.93 -20.73 2.89
CA SER A 101 -31.12 -19.67 3.51
C SER A 101 -29.64 -20.08 3.67
N LYS A 102 -29.38 -21.35 4.01
CA LYS A 102 -27.99 -21.88 4.09
C LYS A 102 -27.33 -21.94 2.71
N TRP A 103 -28.06 -22.40 1.68
CA TRP A 103 -27.58 -22.37 0.30
C TRP A 103 -27.30 -20.95 -0.18
N ARG A 104 -28.19 -20.01 0.13
CA ARG A 104 -28.02 -18.61 -0.23
C ARG A 104 -26.82 -17.97 0.49
N THR A 105 -26.62 -18.33 1.75
CA THR A 105 -25.46 -17.88 2.53
C THR A 105 -24.14 -18.36 1.90
N LEU A 106 -24.09 -19.62 1.41
CA LEU A 106 -22.93 -20.10 0.65
C LEU A 106 -22.67 -19.26 -0.60
N THR A 107 -23.73 -18.99 -1.41
CA THR A 107 -23.63 -18.15 -2.61
C THR A 107 -23.15 -16.74 -2.27
N LEU A 108 -23.64 -16.13 -1.20
CA LEU A 108 -23.19 -14.82 -0.72
C LEU A 108 -21.71 -14.83 -0.34
N GLN A 109 -21.25 -15.91 0.28
CA GLN A 109 -19.84 -16.01 0.68
C GLN A 109 -18.91 -16.21 -0.54
N GLU A 110 -19.36 -16.95 -1.56
CA GLU A 110 -18.66 -17.09 -2.85
C GLU A 110 -18.51 -15.72 -3.54
N LYS A 111 -19.58 -14.91 -3.58
CA LYS A 111 -19.54 -13.55 -4.13
C LYS A 111 -18.66 -12.62 -3.31
N SER A 112 -18.69 -12.72 -1.98
CA SER A 112 -17.81 -11.96 -1.09
C SER A 112 -16.34 -12.28 -1.28
N ALA A 113 -16.01 -13.58 -1.47
CA ALA A 113 -14.64 -14.00 -1.80
C ALA A 113 -14.20 -13.44 -3.17
N GLY A 114 -15.09 -13.38 -4.15
CA GLY A 114 -14.82 -12.75 -5.44
C GLY A 114 -14.51 -11.24 -5.31
N ILE A 115 -15.21 -10.52 -4.44
CA ILE A 115 -14.90 -9.11 -4.14
C ILE A 115 -13.50 -8.99 -3.53
N GLN A 116 -13.15 -9.87 -2.60
CA GLN A 116 -11.83 -9.85 -1.95
C GLN A 116 -10.69 -10.19 -2.94
N ASP A 117 -10.95 -11.04 -3.93
CA ASP A 117 -9.98 -11.31 -5.00
C ASP A 117 -9.73 -10.08 -5.88
N VAL A 118 -10.78 -9.32 -6.22
CA VAL A 118 -10.65 -8.04 -6.95
C VAL A 118 -9.88 -7.01 -6.10
N THR A 119 -10.09 -6.99 -4.78
CA THR A 119 -9.32 -6.14 -3.86
C THR A 119 -7.84 -6.48 -3.92
N PHE A 120 -7.50 -7.76 -3.86
CA PHE A 120 -6.10 -8.22 -3.99
C PHE A 120 -5.46 -7.80 -5.33
N GLN A 121 -6.19 -7.90 -6.44
CA GLN A 121 -5.72 -7.43 -7.75
C GLN A 121 -5.49 -5.90 -7.76
N THR A 122 -6.34 -5.14 -7.09
CA THR A 122 -6.18 -3.68 -6.93
C THR A 122 -4.92 -3.36 -6.12
N ASP A 123 -4.66 -4.10 -5.04
CA ASP A 123 -3.46 -3.93 -4.21
C ASP A 123 -2.18 -4.29 -4.97
N GLN A 124 -2.24 -5.29 -5.86
CA GLN A 124 -1.13 -5.60 -6.78
C GLN A 124 -0.83 -4.43 -7.73
N GLN A 125 -1.85 -3.82 -8.35
CA GLN A 125 -1.66 -2.63 -9.20
C GLN A 125 -1.15 -1.44 -8.40
N THR A 126 -1.63 -1.26 -7.19
CA THR A 126 -1.17 -0.21 -6.27
C THR A 126 0.31 -0.39 -5.93
N LEU A 127 0.75 -1.62 -5.68
CA LEU A 127 2.17 -1.91 -5.43
C LEU A 127 3.05 -1.58 -6.64
N ILE A 128 2.60 -1.91 -7.87
CA ILE A 128 3.30 -1.54 -9.10
C ILE A 128 3.49 -0.02 -9.17
N LEU A 129 2.41 0.74 -8.97
CA LEU A 129 2.42 2.19 -9.03
C LEU A 129 3.30 2.81 -7.94
N ASN A 130 3.17 2.33 -6.69
CA ASN A 130 3.94 2.84 -5.55
C ASN A 130 5.44 2.56 -5.72
N THR A 131 5.81 1.36 -6.19
CA THR A 131 7.20 1.01 -6.45
C THR A 131 7.80 1.88 -7.56
N ALA A 132 7.08 2.05 -8.68
CA ALA A 132 7.54 2.90 -9.77
C ALA A 132 7.65 4.37 -9.35
N THR A 133 6.69 4.87 -8.59
CA THR A 133 6.71 6.26 -8.08
C THR A 133 7.89 6.48 -7.15
N ALA A 134 8.12 5.57 -6.19
CA ALA A 134 9.27 5.66 -5.29
C ALA A 134 10.60 5.59 -6.04
N TYR A 135 10.72 4.69 -7.02
CA TYR A 135 11.89 4.56 -7.88
C TYR A 135 12.20 5.87 -8.65
N PHE A 136 11.19 6.44 -9.31
CA PHE A 136 11.37 7.69 -10.06
C PHE A 136 11.61 8.90 -9.15
N ASN A 137 11.07 8.90 -7.93
CA ASN A 137 11.36 9.93 -6.94
C ASN A 137 12.84 9.90 -6.51
N VAL A 138 13.44 8.70 -6.32
CA VAL A 138 14.87 8.56 -6.05
C VAL A 138 15.67 9.12 -7.21
N LEU A 139 15.36 8.73 -8.46
CA LEU A 139 16.07 9.26 -9.64
C LEU A 139 15.93 10.78 -9.78
N SER A 140 14.75 11.32 -9.51
CA SER A 140 14.51 12.77 -9.52
C SER A 140 15.34 13.51 -8.46
N ALA A 141 15.48 12.91 -7.27
CA ALA A 141 16.31 13.47 -6.19
C ALA A 141 17.81 13.40 -6.52
N ILE A 142 18.27 12.31 -7.16
CA ILE A 142 19.65 12.18 -7.66
C ILE A 142 19.95 13.25 -8.70
N ASP A 143 19.07 13.45 -9.68
CA ASP A 143 19.23 14.49 -10.70
C ASP A 143 19.24 15.89 -10.07
N ALA A 144 18.34 16.16 -9.11
CA ALA A 144 18.30 17.43 -8.40
C ALA A 144 19.62 17.71 -7.66
N LEU A 145 20.15 16.73 -6.92
CA LEU A 145 21.45 16.86 -6.24
C LEU A 145 22.60 17.06 -7.26
N SER A 146 22.59 16.32 -8.36
CA SER A 146 23.61 16.44 -9.41
C SER A 146 23.61 17.83 -10.05
N TYR A 147 22.43 18.42 -10.32
CA TYR A 147 22.34 19.78 -10.85
C TYR A 147 22.73 20.83 -9.81
N THR A 148 22.39 20.64 -8.54
CA THR A 148 22.81 21.53 -7.44
C THR A 148 24.33 21.50 -7.28
N GLU A 149 24.95 20.33 -7.35
CA GLU A 149 26.42 20.18 -7.32
C GLU A 149 27.07 20.88 -8.51
N ALA A 150 26.55 20.69 -9.74
CA ALA A 150 27.07 21.37 -10.93
C ALA A 150 26.90 22.89 -10.85
N GLN A 151 25.80 23.38 -10.29
CA GLN A 151 25.58 24.80 -9.99
C GLN A 151 26.60 25.32 -8.98
N LYS A 152 26.81 24.59 -7.88
CA LYS A 152 27.80 24.93 -6.85
C LYS A 152 29.19 25.09 -7.46
N GLN A 153 29.61 24.14 -8.29
CA GLN A 153 30.91 24.22 -8.97
C GLN A 153 31.00 25.38 -9.95
N ALA A 154 29.92 25.72 -10.67
CA ALA A 154 29.88 26.88 -11.55
C ALA A 154 30.02 28.17 -10.76
N ILE A 155 29.27 28.36 -9.70
CA ILE A 155 29.30 29.55 -8.83
C ILE A 155 30.65 29.67 -8.10
N TYR A 156 31.24 28.55 -7.67
CA TYR A 156 32.56 28.54 -7.06
C TYR A 156 33.63 29.08 -8.03
N ARG A 157 33.58 28.67 -9.29
CA ARG A 157 34.49 29.21 -10.33
C ARG A 157 34.29 30.70 -10.54
N GLN A 158 33.03 31.21 -10.49
CA GLN A 158 32.75 32.65 -10.58
C GLN A 158 33.27 33.39 -9.35
N LEU A 159 33.13 32.84 -8.13
CA LEU A 159 33.67 33.40 -6.89
C LEU A 159 35.19 33.50 -6.95
N ASP A 160 35.89 32.43 -7.38
CA ASP A 160 37.35 32.41 -7.53
C ASP A 160 37.83 33.45 -8.53
N GLN A 161 37.24 33.50 -9.73
CA GLN A 161 37.55 34.47 -10.75
C GLN A 161 37.31 35.91 -10.26
N THR A 162 36.21 36.18 -9.58
CA THR A 162 35.90 37.52 -9.07
C THR A 162 36.88 37.92 -7.96
N THR A 163 37.26 36.96 -7.09
CA THR A 163 38.29 37.21 -6.06
C THR A 163 39.64 37.54 -6.66
N GLN A 164 40.08 36.84 -7.69
CA GLN A 164 41.32 37.12 -8.40
C GLN A 164 41.29 38.49 -9.06
N ARG A 165 40.19 38.88 -9.72
CA ARG A 165 39.99 40.21 -10.30
C ARG A 165 40.01 41.32 -9.26
N PHE A 166 39.46 41.09 -8.08
CA PHE A 166 39.48 42.02 -6.93
C PHE A 166 40.92 42.22 -6.43
N ASN A 167 41.70 41.14 -6.31
CA ASN A 167 43.09 41.20 -5.86
C ASN A 167 44.01 42.04 -6.78
N VAL A 168 43.66 42.17 -8.05
CA VAL A 168 44.37 43.06 -9.00
C VAL A 168 43.67 44.39 -9.25
N GLY A 169 42.63 44.70 -8.46
CA GLY A 169 41.95 46.02 -8.50
C GLY A 169 40.97 46.23 -9.66
N LEU A 170 40.52 45.15 -10.33
CA LEU A 170 39.65 45.24 -11.52
C LEU A 170 38.13 45.25 -11.16
N VAL A 171 37.74 44.80 -9.97
CA VAL A 171 36.35 44.78 -9.49
C VAL A 171 36.26 45.23 -8.05
N ALA A 172 35.05 45.57 -7.59
CA ALA A 172 34.77 46.00 -6.23
C ALA A 172 34.66 44.82 -5.28
N ILE A 173 34.92 45.05 -3.97
CA ILE A 173 34.74 44.03 -2.92
C ILE A 173 33.27 43.56 -2.84
N THR A 174 32.30 44.41 -3.19
CA THR A 174 30.88 44.07 -3.27
C THR A 174 30.61 42.92 -4.24
N ASP A 175 31.34 42.85 -5.33
CA ASP A 175 31.18 41.75 -6.32
C ASP A 175 31.64 40.40 -5.76
N VAL A 176 32.73 40.39 -4.97
CA VAL A 176 33.21 39.22 -4.25
C VAL A 176 32.19 38.79 -3.19
N GLN A 177 31.61 39.75 -2.43
CA GLN A 177 30.62 39.46 -1.41
C GLN A 177 29.31 38.90 -2.02
N ASN A 178 28.88 39.41 -3.17
CA ASN A 178 27.72 38.88 -3.91
C ASN A 178 27.94 37.45 -4.37
N ALA A 179 29.10 37.18 -4.98
CA ALA A 179 29.46 35.83 -5.42
C ALA A 179 29.57 34.84 -4.22
N ARG A 180 30.13 35.32 -3.09
CA ARG A 180 30.22 34.52 -1.88
C ARG A 180 28.86 34.23 -1.26
N SER A 181 27.97 35.21 -1.17
CA SER A 181 26.61 35.01 -0.69
C SER A 181 25.85 33.98 -1.53
N GLN A 182 25.99 34.03 -2.86
CA GLN A 182 25.37 33.07 -3.74
C GLN A 182 25.95 31.66 -3.57
N TYR A 183 27.26 31.55 -3.38
CA TYR A 183 27.92 30.26 -3.10
C TYR A 183 27.43 29.67 -1.79
N ASP A 184 27.36 30.46 -0.72
CA ASP A 184 26.87 30.01 0.58
C ASP A 184 25.38 29.58 0.51
N THR A 185 24.56 30.25 -0.33
CA THR A 185 23.18 29.85 -0.60
C THR A 185 23.09 28.47 -1.24
N VAL A 186 23.88 28.21 -2.28
CA VAL A 186 23.87 26.93 -2.99
C VAL A 186 24.44 25.80 -2.13
N LEU A 187 25.35 26.09 -1.20
CA LEU A 187 25.77 25.12 -0.17
C LEU A 187 24.60 24.68 0.72
N ALA A 188 23.72 25.60 1.12
CA ALA A 188 22.52 25.26 1.88
C ALA A 188 21.52 24.45 1.04
N ASP A 189 21.36 24.81 -0.24
CA ASP A 189 20.53 24.06 -1.20
C ASP A 189 21.05 22.62 -1.39
N GLU A 190 22.38 22.44 -1.44
CA GLU A 190 23.01 21.12 -1.53
C GLU A 190 22.67 20.23 -0.31
N VAL A 191 22.77 20.79 0.91
CA VAL A 191 22.40 20.06 2.13
C VAL A 191 20.94 19.61 2.06
N THR A 192 20.05 20.51 1.59
CA THR A 192 18.63 20.18 1.40
C THR A 192 18.43 19.09 0.34
N ALA A 193 19.15 19.16 -0.79
CA ALA A 193 19.08 18.18 -1.85
C ALA A 193 19.60 16.79 -1.42
N ARG A 194 20.67 16.74 -0.59
CA ARG A 194 21.17 15.50 0.03
C ARG A 194 20.12 14.87 0.92
N ASN A 195 19.53 15.63 1.83
CA ASN A 195 18.47 15.14 2.72
C ASN A 195 17.24 14.65 1.93
N ASN A 196 16.87 15.33 0.84
CA ASN A 196 15.77 14.88 -0.03
C ASN A 196 16.09 13.55 -0.71
N LEU A 197 17.33 13.31 -1.10
CA LEU A 197 17.77 12.03 -1.67
C LEU A 197 17.69 10.92 -0.63
N ASP A 198 18.22 11.14 0.57
CA ASP A 198 18.15 10.16 1.67
C ASP A 198 16.70 9.79 1.99
N ASN A 199 15.81 10.79 2.09
CA ASN A 199 14.38 10.55 2.33
C ASN A 199 13.71 9.77 1.19
N ALA A 200 14.06 10.04 -0.07
CA ALA A 200 13.53 9.30 -1.21
C ALA A 200 14.00 7.83 -1.21
N VAL A 201 15.26 7.58 -0.86
CA VAL A 201 15.82 6.23 -0.70
C VAL A 201 15.10 5.46 0.41
N GLU A 202 14.83 6.11 1.55
CA GLU A 202 14.07 5.48 2.64
C GLU A 202 12.61 5.20 2.26
N GLN A 203 11.98 6.05 1.44
CA GLN A 203 10.64 5.77 0.89
C GLN A 203 10.66 4.54 -0.04
N LEU A 204 11.67 4.41 -0.90
CA LEU A 204 11.83 3.21 -1.73
C LEU A 204 12.04 1.96 -0.87
N ARG A 205 12.87 2.06 0.17
CA ARG A 205 13.09 1.00 1.15
C ARG A 205 11.81 0.61 1.90
N GLN A 206 10.97 1.57 2.27
CA GLN A 206 9.67 1.29 2.90
C GLN A 206 8.79 0.41 2.01
N VAL A 207 8.74 0.67 0.72
CA VAL A 207 7.91 -0.10 -0.23
C VAL A 207 8.51 -1.49 -0.51
N THR A 208 9.84 -1.57 -0.66
CA THR A 208 10.53 -2.78 -1.16
C THR A 208 11.16 -3.64 -0.06
N GLY A 209 11.38 -3.07 1.15
CA GLY A 209 12.09 -3.71 2.23
C GLY A 209 13.61 -3.80 2.07
N ASN A 210 14.17 -3.34 0.94
CA ASN A 210 15.58 -3.47 0.60
C ASN A 210 16.24 -2.12 0.32
N TYR A 211 17.55 -2.06 0.50
CA TYR A 211 18.38 -0.94 0.11
C TYR A 211 19.07 -1.24 -1.23
N TYR A 212 19.07 -0.26 -2.13
CA TYR A 212 19.64 -0.38 -3.46
C TYR A 212 20.79 0.63 -3.60
N PRO A 213 22.05 0.19 -3.65
CA PRO A 213 23.20 1.10 -3.76
C PRO A 213 23.29 1.78 -5.12
N GLU A 214 22.77 1.13 -6.17
CA GLU A 214 22.75 1.64 -7.54
C GLU A 214 21.41 1.35 -8.21
N LEU A 215 20.89 2.33 -8.93
CA LEU A 215 19.67 2.21 -9.75
C LEU A 215 19.98 2.54 -11.21
N ALA A 216 19.19 1.99 -12.13
CA ALA A 216 19.29 2.35 -13.55
C ALA A 216 18.68 3.75 -13.77
N SER A 217 19.48 4.70 -14.25
CA SER A 217 19.05 6.09 -14.51
C SER A 217 18.21 6.21 -15.78
N LEU A 218 17.49 7.31 -15.93
CA LEU A 218 16.73 7.60 -17.15
C LEU A 218 17.70 7.93 -18.30
N ASN A 219 17.59 7.20 -19.41
CA ASN A 219 18.31 7.51 -20.63
C ASN A 219 17.57 8.59 -21.43
N VAL A 220 18.09 9.81 -21.36
CA VAL A 220 17.48 10.99 -21.99
C VAL A 220 17.38 10.86 -23.51
N ASP A 221 18.35 10.16 -24.17
CA ASP A 221 18.38 10.00 -25.61
C ASP A 221 17.31 9.03 -26.13
N ARG A 222 16.94 8.06 -25.30
CA ARG A 222 15.87 7.08 -25.59
C ARG A 222 14.49 7.51 -25.10
N PHE A 223 14.46 8.56 -24.28
CA PHE A 223 13.21 9.05 -23.72
C PHE A 223 12.35 9.70 -24.79
N GLN A 224 11.14 9.16 -25.00
CA GLN A 224 10.14 9.68 -25.92
C GLN A 224 8.80 9.88 -25.19
N THR A 225 8.04 10.84 -25.68
CA THR A 225 6.70 11.12 -25.17
C THR A 225 5.64 10.69 -26.18
N ASP A 226 4.73 9.80 -25.75
CA ASP A 226 3.61 9.33 -26.54
C ASP A 226 2.32 10.00 -26.10
N LYS A 227 1.53 10.44 -27.07
CA LYS A 227 0.20 10.99 -26.75
C LYS A 227 -0.75 9.85 -26.37
N PRO A 228 -1.56 10.02 -25.30
CA PRO A 228 -2.56 9.03 -24.95
C PRO A 228 -3.64 8.92 -26.04
N GLN A 229 -4.33 7.79 -26.08
CA GLN A 229 -5.49 7.60 -26.94
C GLN A 229 -6.57 8.64 -26.62
N PRO A 230 -7.54 8.89 -27.53
CA PRO A 230 -8.64 9.81 -27.28
C PRO A 230 -9.41 9.44 -26.00
N VAL A 231 -9.77 10.42 -25.21
CA VAL A 231 -10.41 10.24 -23.89
C VAL A 231 -11.64 9.33 -23.92
N ASN A 232 -12.43 9.38 -24.98
CA ASN A 232 -13.63 8.52 -25.11
C ASN A 232 -13.28 7.03 -25.27
N ALA A 233 -12.17 6.70 -25.92
CA ALA A 233 -11.69 5.33 -26.04
C ALA A 233 -11.19 4.83 -24.66
N LEU A 234 -10.48 5.66 -23.93
CA LEU A 234 -10.01 5.36 -22.58
C LEU A 234 -11.16 5.16 -21.59
N LEU A 235 -12.21 5.99 -21.67
CA LEU A 235 -13.39 5.83 -20.82
C LEU A 235 -14.10 4.49 -21.08
N LYS A 236 -14.27 4.11 -22.36
CA LYS A 236 -14.86 2.82 -22.72
C LYS A 236 -14.01 1.63 -22.22
N GLU A 237 -12.70 1.74 -22.27
CA GLU A 237 -11.80 0.73 -21.73
C GLU A 237 -11.91 0.64 -20.20
N ALA A 238 -11.92 1.78 -19.50
CA ALA A 238 -12.08 1.85 -18.05
C ALA A 238 -13.44 1.24 -17.60
N GLU A 239 -14.53 1.50 -18.32
CA GLU A 239 -15.85 0.91 -18.01
C GLU A 239 -15.83 -0.62 -18.00
N SER A 240 -14.96 -1.25 -18.79
CA SER A 240 -14.87 -2.71 -18.89
C SER A 240 -13.80 -3.33 -17.99
N ARG A 241 -12.72 -2.60 -17.65
CA ARG A 241 -11.52 -3.15 -17.01
C ARG A 241 -11.18 -2.55 -15.65
N ASN A 242 -11.76 -1.41 -15.29
CA ASN A 242 -11.43 -0.77 -14.03
C ASN A 242 -11.86 -1.64 -12.83
N LEU A 243 -10.92 -1.95 -11.93
CA LEU A 243 -11.13 -2.85 -10.80
C LEU A 243 -12.06 -2.26 -9.75
N SER A 244 -12.00 -0.95 -9.50
CA SER A 244 -12.89 -0.28 -8.54
C SER A 244 -14.35 -0.32 -9.01
N LEU A 245 -14.57 -0.16 -10.32
CA LEU A 245 -15.89 -0.28 -10.91
C LEU A 245 -16.40 -1.74 -10.88
N LEU A 246 -15.52 -2.71 -11.13
CA LEU A 246 -15.83 -4.13 -11.00
C LEU A 246 -16.22 -4.49 -9.57
N GLN A 247 -15.45 -4.01 -8.58
CA GLN A 247 -15.76 -4.21 -7.16
C GLN A 247 -17.12 -3.64 -6.77
N ALA A 248 -17.46 -2.43 -7.25
CA ALA A 248 -18.76 -1.81 -6.99
C ALA A 248 -19.92 -2.60 -7.65
N ARG A 249 -19.74 -3.14 -8.86
CA ARG A 249 -20.72 -4.02 -9.52
C ARG A 249 -20.94 -5.33 -8.76
N LEU A 250 -19.85 -5.95 -8.29
CA LEU A 250 -19.93 -7.17 -7.47
C LEU A 250 -20.61 -6.90 -6.12
N SER A 251 -20.37 -5.75 -5.52
CA SER A 251 -21.04 -5.33 -4.28
C SER A 251 -22.53 -5.09 -4.47
N GLN A 252 -22.94 -4.50 -5.60
CA GLN A 252 -24.34 -4.36 -5.94
C GLN A 252 -25.01 -5.73 -6.16
N ASP A 253 -24.32 -6.66 -6.84
CA ASP A 253 -24.84 -8.01 -7.07
C ASP A 253 -24.94 -8.81 -5.76
N LEU A 254 -24.00 -8.62 -4.83
CA LEU A 254 -24.06 -9.15 -3.47
C LEU A 254 -25.30 -8.63 -2.72
N ALA A 255 -25.57 -7.32 -2.78
CA ALA A 255 -26.75 -6.72 -2.16
C ALA A 255 -28.07 -7.25 -2.78
N ARG A 256 -28.08 -7.59 -4.07
CA ARG A 256 -29.22 -8.25 -4.72
C ARG A 256 -29.45 -9.65 -4.17
N GLU A 257 -28.41 -10.44 -3.92
CA GLU A 257 -28.54 -11.75 -3.31
C GLU A 257 -29.00 -11.67 -1.84
N GLN A 258 -28.65 -10.60 -1.12
CA GLN A 258 -29.14 -10.37 0.24
C GLN A 258 -30.67 -10.17 0.28
N ILE A 259 -31.27 -9.58 -0.76
CA ILE A 259 -32.75 -9.52 -0.87
C ILE A 259 -33.33 -10.93 -0.95
N ARG A 260 -32.72 -11.80 -1.78
CA ARG A 260 -33.17 -13.19 -1.91
C ARG A 260 -32.99 -13.98 -0.62
N LEU A 261 -31.87 -13.76 0.08
CA LEU A 261 -31.65 -14.37 1.41
C LEU A 261 -32.76 -13.96 2.39
N ALA A 262 -33.12 -12.68 2.41
CA ALA A 262 -34.21 -12.21 3.26
C ALA A 262 -35.57 -12.82 2.88
N GLN A 263 -35.83 -13.03 1.58
CA GLN A 263 -37.05 -13.69 1.08
C GLN A 263 -37.09 -15.18 1.44
N ASP A 264 -35.92 -15.84 1.50
CA ASP A 264 -35.83 -17.26 1.89
C ASP A 264 -36.30 -17.53 3.32
N GLY A 265 -36.40 -16.50 4.18
CA GLY A 265 -37.02 -16.56 5.50
C GLY A 265 -38.52 -16.92 5.49
N HIS A 266 -39.20 -16.92 4.37
CA HIS A 266 -40.56 -17.44 4.20
C HIS A 266 -40.59 -18.92 3.78
N LEU A 267 -39.45 -19.54 3.45
CA LEU A 267 -39.39 -20.91 2.99
C LEU A 267 -39.29 -21.90 4.16
N PRO A 268 -39.77 -23.15 3.96
CA PRO A 268 -39.62 -24.17 4.97
C PRO A 268 -38.17 -24.63 5.15
N THR A 269 -37.87 -25.23 6.29
CA THR A 269 -36.65 -25.98 6.56
C THR A 269 -36.97 -27.44 6.87
N LEU A 270 -36.07 -28.35 6.52
CA LEU A 270 -36.17 -29.79 6.78
C LEU A 270 -34.80 -30.30 7.23
N ASP A 271 -34.77 -30.79 8.48
CA ASP A 271 -33.56 -31.36 9.08
C ASP A 271 -33.76 -32.81 9.45
N LEU A 272 -32.78 -33.66 9.22
CA LEU A 272 -32.67 -35.01 9.75
C LEU A 272 -31.85 -34.96 11.05
N THR A 273 -32.40 -35.52 12.12
CA THR A 273 -31.70 -35.66 13.39
C THR A 273 -31.61 -37.11 13.79
N ALA A 274 -30.46 -37.56 14.27
CA ALA A 274 -30.28 -38.84 14.91
C ALA A 274 -29.52 -38.66 16.21
N SER A 275 -29.96 -39.28 17.28
CA SER A 275 -29.25 -39.21 18.55
C SER A 275 -29.24 -40.55 19.28
N SER A 276 -28.15 -40.80 19.99
CA SER A 276 -28.00 -41.88 20.97
C SER A 276 -27.61 -41.26 22.29
N SER A 277 -28.38 -41.50 23.32
CA SER A 277 -28.15 -40.95 24.66
C SER A 277 -28.28 -41.99 25.76
N VAL A 278 -27.46 -41.83 26.77
CA VAL A 278 -27.59 -42.57 28.05
C VAL A 278 -27.71 -41.54 29.16
N SER A 279 -28.60 -41.79 30.12
CA SER A 279 -28.76 -40.96 31.27
C SER A 279 -28.95 -41.81 32.54
N ASP A 280 -28.28 -41.42 33.59
CA ASP A 280 -28.40 -42.01 34.92
C ASP A 280 -28.86 -40.92 35.88
N THR A 281 -29.99 -41.14 36.52
CA THR A 281 -30.59 -40.19 37.46
C THR A 281 -30.86 -40.89 38.77
N SER A 282 -30.30 -40.36 39.83
CA SER A 282 -30.52 -40.82 41.20
C SER A 282 -31.19 -39.73 42.03
N TYR A 283 -32.11 -40.13 42.87
CA TYR A 283 -32.83 -39.25 43.78
C TYR A 283 -32.41 -39.53 45.21
N SER A 284 -32.27 -38.50 46.02
CA SER A 284 -32.00 -38.58 47.48
C SER A 284 -32.84 -37.57 48.23
N GLY A 285 -33.20 -37.88 49.43
CA GLY A 285 -34.03 -37.03 50.32
C GLY A 285 -35.15 -37.79 51.05
N SER A 286 -35.99 -37.06 51.76
CA SER A 286 -37.11 -37.67 52.58
C SER A 286 -38.26 -38.03 51.65
N ARG A 287 -38.40 -39.31 51.35
CA ARG A 287 -39.61 -39.85 50.67
C ARG A 287 -40.77 -39.99 51.67
N THR A 288 -41.82 -39.26 51.47
CA THR A 288 -43.10 -39.67 52.03
C THR A 288 -43.63 -40.88 51.25
N SER A 289 -43.91 -42.01 51.95
CA SER A 289 -44.28 -43.31 51.40
C SER A 289 -45.43 -43.19 50.39
N GLY A 290 -45.09 -43.27 49.09
CA GLY A 290 -46.05 -43.40 47.99
C GLY A 290 -46.12 -44.85 47.49
N PRO A 291 -47.15 -45.22 46.68
CA PRO A 291 -47.27 -46.56 46.10
C PRO A 291 -46.02 -46.90 45.25
N GLN A 292 -45.62 -48.19 45.24
CA GLN A 292 -44.56 -48.70 44.39
C GLN A 292 -44.71 -48.25 42.91
N GLY A 293 -43.66 -47.58 42.32
CA GLY A 293 -43.72 -47.03 40.98
C GLY A 293 -43.78 -45.49 40.89
N SER A 294 -43.30 -44.81 41.94
CA SER A 294 -43.26 -43.35 41.92
C SER A 294 -42.26 -42.80 40.83
N ALA A 295 -42.59 -41.66 40.26
CA ALA A 295 -41.78 -40.95 39.27
C ALA A 295 -40.36 -40.53 39.75
N TYR A 296 -40.02 -40.90 40.98
CA TYR A 296 -38.79 -40.58 41.69
C TYR A 296 -37.89 -41.79 41.98
N ASP A 297 -38.08 -42.90 41.23
CA ASP A 297 -37.14 -44.01 41.31
C ASP A 297 -35.88 -43.74 40.48
N ASP A 298 -34.74 -44.22 41.00
CA ASP A 298 -33.48 -44.13 40.26
C ASP A 298 -33.62 -44.78 38.88
N SER A 299 -33.13 -44.09 37.85
CA SER A 299 -33.30 -44.55 36.48
C SER A 299 -31.99 -44.50 35.69
N ASN A 300 -31.71 -45.58 34.99
CA ASN A 300 -30.65 -45.67 34.00
C ASN A 300 -31.29 -45.96 32.63
N ILE A 301 -31.27 -44.98 31.73
CA ILE A 301 -32.00 -45.06 30.47
C ILE A 301 -31.02 -44.86 29.29
N GLY A 302 -31.01 -45.81 28.36
CA GLY A 302 -30.40 -45.67 27.05
C GLY A 302 -31.48 -45.47 25.99
N GLN A 303 -31.30 -44.47 25.12
CA GLN A 303 -32.27 -44.14 24.08
C GLN A 303 -31.61 -43.78 22.74
N ASN A 304 -32.14 -44.40 21.67
CA ASN A 304 -31.80 -44.02 20.29
C ASN A 304 -33.02 -43.33 19.65
N LYS A 305 -32.82 -42.18 19.02
CA LYS A 305 -33.85 -41.43 18.32
C LYS A 305 -33.39 -41.11 16.90
N VAL A 306 -34.30 -41.26 15.94
CA VAL A 306 -34.13 -40.75 14.58
C VAL A 306 -35.39 -40.00 14.21
N GLY A 307 -35.26 -38.80 13.68
CA GLY A 307 -36.39 -37.93 13.37
C GLY A 307 -36.16 -37.01 12.22
N LEU A 308 -37.23 -36.60 11.56
CA LEU A 308 -37.29 -35.54 10.61
C LEU A 308 -38.03 -34.35 11.22
N SER A 309 -37.38 -33.19 11.18
CA SER A 309 -37.97 -31.93 11.65
C SER A 309 -38.27 -31.03 10.44
N PHE A 310 -39.57 -30.79 10.23
CA PHE A 310 -40.06 -29.84 9.23
C PHE A 310 -40.56 -28.58 9.95
N SER A 311 -40.07 -27.41 9.54
CA SER A 311 -40.49 -26.11 10.11
C SER A 311 -40.85 -25.16 8.97
N LEU A 312 -42.06 -24.58 9.03
CA LEU A 312 -42.52 -23.54 8.10
C LEU A 312 -43.08 -22.37 8.91
N PRO A 313 -42.41 -21.20 8.88
CA PRO A 313 -42.89 -20.02 9.58
C PRO A 313 -44.10 -19.41 8.82
N LEU A 314 -45.30 -19.56 9.33
CA LEU A 314 -46.49 -19.00 8.70
C LEU A 314 -46.69 -17.51 8.99
N TYR A 315 -46.37 -17.07 10.21
CA TYR A 315 -46.48 -15.66 10.60
C TYR A 315 -45.48 -15.34 11.73
N GLN A 316 -44.64 -14.34 11.49
CA GLN A 316 -43.58 -13.88 12.41
C GLN A 316 -43.72 -12.39 12.75
N GLY A 317 -44.97 -11.88 12.91
CA GLY A 317 -45.19 -10.47 13.26
C GLY A 317 -44.63 -9.45 12.23
N GLY A 318 -44.47 -9.84 10.96
CA GLY A 318 -43.95 -8.99 9.90
C GLY A 318 -42.43 -8.92 9.83
N LEU A 319 -41.66 -9.72 10.61
CA LEU A 319 -40.21 -9.72 10.67
C LEU A 319 -39.58 -9.87 9.25
N VAL A 320 -39.94 -10.93 8.52
CA VAL A 320 -39.36 -11.23 7.22
C VAL A 320 -39.64 -10.12 6.20
N ASN A 321 -40.87 -9.57 6.20
CA ASN A 321 -41.25 -8.45 5.33
C ASN A 321 -40.39 -7.21 5.62
N SER A 322 -40.09 -6.93 6.89
CA SER A 322 -39.20 -5.82 7.28
C SER A 322 -37.74 -6.08 6.85
N GLN A 323 -37.25 -7.30 6.99
CA GLN A 323 -35.92 -7.70 6.53
C GLN A 323 -35.79 -7.58 5.01
N VAL A 324 -36.80 -7.99 4.24
CA VAL A 324 -36.83 -7.83 2.77
C VAL A 324 -36.79 -6.35 2.39
N LYS A 325 -37.59 -5.49 3.03
CA LYS A 325 -37.58 -4.05 2.79
C LYS A 325 -36.22 -3.44 3.13
N GLN A 326 -35.62 -3.83 4.24
CA GLN A 326 -34.28 -3.39 4.64
C GLN A 326 -33.25 -3.78 3.58
N ALA A 327 -33.25 -5.04 3.10
CA ALA A 327 -32.35 -5.50 2.04
C ALA A 327 -32.58 -4.76 0.72
N GLN A 328 -33.83 -4.40 0.38
CA GLN A 328 -34.15 -3.58 -0.79
C GLN A 328 -33.55 -2.17 -0.67
N TYR A 329 -33.64 -1.52 0.48
CA TYR A 329 -32.98 -0.22 0.71
C TYR A 329 -31.47 -0.32 0.67
N ASN A 330 -30.86 -1.38 1.19
CA ASN A 330 -29.44 -1.64 1.07
C ASN A 330 -29.01 -1.82 -0.39
N PHE A 331 -29.83 -2.49 -1.22
CA PHE A 331 -29.59 -2.61 -2.66
C PHE A 331 -29.64 -1.26 -3.37
N VAL A 332 -30.57 -0.37 -3.00
CA VAL A 332 -30.61 1.00 -3.54
C VAL A 332 -29.32 1.72 -3.14
N GLY A 333 -28.90 1.64 -1.87
CA GLY A 333 -27.63 2.21 -1.43
C GLY A 333 -26.42 1.68 -2.20
N ALA A 334 -26.36 0.37 -2.46
CA ALA A 334 -25.29 -0.23 -3.27
C ALA A 334 -25.33 0.23 -4.74
N SER A 335 -26.53 0.50 -5.29
CA SER A 335 -26.70 1.02 -6.65
C SER A 335 -26.19 2.46 -6.76
N GLU A 336 -26.48 3.31 -5.76
CA GLU A 336 -25.95 4.68 -5.70
C GLU A 336 -24.43 4.69 -5.48
N GLN A 337 -23.90 3.72 -4.71
CA GLN A 337 -22.46 3.54 -4.56
C GLN A 337 -21.78 3.16 -5.89
N LEU A 338 -22.42 2.31 -6.70
CA LEU A 338 -21.93 1.98 -8.04
C LEU A 338 -21.90 3.22 -8.94
N GLU A 339 -22.95 4.07 -8.92
CA GLU A 339 -22.96 5.32 -9.68
C GLU A 339 -21.86 6.29 -9.20
N THR A 340 -21.64 6.38 -7.89
CA THR A 340 -20.56 7.17 -7.32
C THR A 340 -19.19 6.67 -7.79
N ALA A 341 -18.97 5.35 -7.77
CA ALA A 341 -17.75 4.73 -8.29
C ALA A 341 -17.56 5.02 -9.80
N HIS A 342 -18.61 4.91 -10.59
CA HIS A 342 -18.59 5.23 -12.02
C HIS A 342 -18.15 6.69 -12.27
N ARG A 343 -18.78 7.65 -11.59
CA ARG A 343 -18.41 9.07 -11.71
C ARG A 343 -16.96 9.34 -11.27
N SER A 344 -16.52 8.69 -10.21
CA SER A 344 -15.13 8.79 -9.74
C SER A 344 -14.13 8.25 -10.78
N VAL A 345 -14.43 7.10 -11.39
CA VAL A 345 -13.59 6.53 -12.46
C VAL A 345 -13.54 7.45 -13.68
N VAL A 346 -14.68 8.00 -14.11
CA VAL A 346 -14.74 8.96 -15.23
C VAL A 346 -13.90 10.20 -14.92
N GLN A 347 -14.01 10.75 -13.73
CA GLN A 347 -13.21 11.90 -13.29
C GLN A 347 -11.72 11.55 -13.26
N THR A 348 -11.33 10.41 -12.70
CA THR A 348 -9.93 9.97 -12.60
C THR A 348 -9.31 9.74 -13.98
N VAL A 349 -10.01 9.09 -14.91
CA VAL A 349 -9.51 8.89 -16.27
C VAL A 349 -9.32 10.22 -17.00
N ARG A 350 -10.29 11.14 -16.90
CA ARG A 350 -10.19 12.48 -17.53
C ARG A 350 -9.04 13.29 -16.94
N SER A 351 -8.89 13.30 -15.62
CA SER A 351 -7.79 14.03 -14.97
C SER A 351 -6.42 13.42 -15.33
N SER A 352 -6.30 12.08 -15.35
CA SER A 352 -5.07 11.41 -15.77
C SER A 352 -4.73 11.70 -17.23
N TYR A 353 -5.71 11.71 -18.13
CA TYR A 353 -5.53 12.11 -19.53
C TYR A 353 -5.02 13.55 -19.65
N ASN A 354 -5.63 14.49 -18.91
CA ASN A 354 -5.19 15.88 -18.89
C ASN A 354 -3.78 16.03 -18.35
N ASN A 355 -3.44 15.29 -17.28
CA ASN A 355 -2.11 15.32 -16.66
C ASN A 355 -1.02 14.80 -17.61
N VAL A 356 -1.29 13.75 -18.39
CA VAL A 356 -0.32 13.25 -19.40
C VAL A 356 -0.10 14.31 -20.49
N ASN A 357 -1.16 14.92 -21.03
CA ASN A 357 -1.03 15.97 -22.04
C ASN A 357 -0.33 17.23 -21.50
N ALA A 358 -0.63 17.61 -20.25
CA ALA A 358 0.06 18.72 -19.58
C ALA A 358 1.55 18.42 -19.41
N SER A 359 1.90 17.18 -19.00
CA SER A 359 3.30 16.75 -18.85
C SER A 359 4.07 16.82 -20.17
N ILE A 360 3.46 16.38 -21.27
CA ILE A 360 4.07 16.49 -22.63
C ILE A 360 4.33 17.95 -22.98
N SER A 361 3.36 18.83 -22.77
CA SER A 361 3.49 20.26 -23.04
C SER A 361 4.56 20.91 -22.17
N SER A 362 4.60 20.56 -20.87
CA SER A 362 5.60 21.06 -19.93
C SER A 362 7.02 20.63 -20.31
N ILE A 363 7.23 19.37 -20.71
CA ILE A 363 8.53 18.88 -21.17
C ILE A 363 9.02 19.70 -22.38
N ASN A 364 8.15 19.97 -23.36
CA ASN A 364 8.52 20.76 -24.53
C ASN A 364 8.84 22.21 -24.15
N ALA A 365 8.08 22.82 -23.25
CA ALA A 365 8.33 24.16 -22.76
C ALA A 365 9.65 24.25 -21.98
N TYR A 366 9.92 23.28 -21.09
CA TYR A 366 11.17 23.26 -20.31
C TYR A 366 12.40 22.92 -21.18
N LYS A 367 12.27 22.10 -22.23
CA LYS A 367 13.34 21.92 -23.20
C LYS A 367 13.76 23.26 -23.84
N GLN A 368 12.77 24.06 -24.27
CA GLN A 368 13.01 25.38 -24.82
C GLN A 368 13.58 26.35 -23.78
N SER A 369 13.06 26.27 -22.53
CA SER A 369 13.58 27.09 -21.43
C SER A 369 15.07 26.85 -21.15
N VAL A 370 15.50 25.57 -21.16
CA VAL A 370 16.92 25.22 -20.97
C VAL A 370 17.77 25.81 -22.10
N VAL A 371 17.34 25.72 -23.38
CA VAL A 371 18.04 26.30 -24.51
C VAL A 371 18.16 27.81 -24.37
N SER A 372 17.06 28.48 -24.02
CA SER A 372 17.04 29.95 -23.85
C SER A 372 17.90 30.40 -22.66
N ALA A 373 17.84 29.67 -21.53
CA ALA A 373 18.64 29.97 -20.34
C ALA A 373 20.14 29.76 -20.60
N GLN A 374 20.52 28.71 -21.34
CA GLN A 374 21.93 28.50 -21.76
C GLN A 374 22.43 29.66 -22.65
N SER A 375 21.66 30.05 -23.67
CA SER A 375 22.01 31.16 -24.53
C SER A 375 22.09 32.49 -23.75
N SER A 376 21.22 32.69 -22.76
CA SER A 376 21.26 33.86 -21.90
C SER A 376 22.51 33.88 -21.02
N LEU A 377 22.90 32.73 -20.44
CA LEU A 377 24.13 32.64 -19.65
C LEU A 377 25.35 32.93 -20.51
N ASP A 378 25.48 32.30 -21.69
CA ASP A 378 26.61 32.50 -22.60
C ASP A 378 26.76 33.99 -23.02
N ALA A 379 25.64 34.66 -23.32
CA ALA A 379 25.62 36.08 -23.66
C ALA A 379 25.97 36.98 -22.45
N THR A 380 25.51 36.61 -21.24
CA THR A 380 25.79 37.38 -20.04
C THR A 380 27.25 37.24 -19.60
N GLU A 381 27.83 36.03 -19.70
CA GLU A 381 29.25 35.79 -19.45
C GLU A 381 30.14 36.57 -20.43
N ALA A 382 29.80 36.58 -21.73
CA ALA A 382 30.47 37.40 -22.73
C ALA A 382 30.38 38.90 -22.39
N GLY A 383 29.19 39.39 -22.02
CA GLY A 383 28.97 40.76 -21.58
C GLY A 383 29.76 41.14 -20.31
N TYR A 384 29.85 40.23 -19.34
CA TYR A 384 30.65 40.41 -18.12
C TYR A 384 32.17 40.51 -18.46
N SER A 385 32.63 39.67 -19.38
CA SER A 385 34.05 39.69 -19.78
C SER A 385 34.51 41.02 -20.38
N VAL A 386 33.62 41.74 -21.08
CA VAL A 386 33.86 43.07 -21.68
C VAL A 386 33.38 44.25 -20.85
N GLY A 387 32.85 43.97 -19.62
CA GLY A 387 32.43 45.00 -18.65
C GLY A 387 31.06 45.64 -18.89
N THR A 388 30.20 45.06 -19.76
CA THR A 388 28.85 45.55 -20.06
C THR A 388 27.76 44.90 -19.18
N ARG A 389 28.12 43.88 -18.43
CA ARG A 389 27.26 43.17 -17.47
C ARG A 389 27.95 43.03 -16.11
N THR A 390 27.16 42.86 -15.06
CA THR A 390 27.65 42.68 -13.70
C THR A 390 27.83 41.19 -13.35
N ILE A 391 28.59 40.89 -12.29
CA ILE A 391 28.74 39.53 -11.79
C ILE A 391 27.37 39.00 -11.29
N VAL A 392 26.49 39.84 -10.76
CA VAL A 392 25.15 39.47 -10.32
C VAL A 392 24.33 38.93 -11.51
N ASP A 393 24.40 39.57 -12.67
CA ASP A 393 23.72 39.09 -13.89
C ASP A 393 24.18 37.67 -14.27
N VAL A 394 25.48 37.36 -14.13
CA VAL A 394 26.04 36.02 -14.43
C VAL A 394 25.56 34.99 -13.41
N LEU A 395 25.58 35.34 -12.12
CA LEU A 395 25.08 34.44 -11.04
C LEU A 395 23.60 34.13 -11.20
N ASP A 396 22.79 35.13 -11.54
CA ASP A 396 21.34 34.97 -11.77
C ASP A 396 21.09 34.12 -13.04
N ALA A 397 21.82 34.35 -14.13
CA ALA A 397 21.70 33.54 -15.33
C ALA A 397 22.13 32.09 -15.10
N THR A 398 23.16 31.86 -14.28
CA THR A 398 23.63 30.53 -13.90
C THR A 398 22.54 29.82 -13.09
N THR A 399 21.97 30.46 -12.08
CA THR A 399 20.88 29.92 -11.24
C THR A 399 19.66 29.58 -12.10
N THR A 400 19.29 30.47 -13.03
CA THR A 400 18.17 30.26 -13.96
C THR A 400 18.36 29.04 -14.83
N LEU A 401 19.56 28.81 -15.35
CA LEU A 401 19.90 27.63 -16.18
C LEU A 401 19.76 26.32 -15.38
N TYR A 402 20.35 26.26 -14.19
CA TYR A 402 20.30 25.01 -13.40
C TYR A 402 18.89 24.72 -12.89
N ASN A 403 18.11 25.75 -12.52
CA ASN A 403 16.69 25.61 -12.21
C ASN A 403 15.88 25.06 -13.42
N ALA A 404 16.15 25.58 -14.63
CA ALA A 404 15.48 25.09 -15.84
C ALA A 404 15.83 23.61 -16.14
N LYS A 405 17.08 23.20 -15.94
CA LYS A 405 17.54 21.80 -16.09
C LYS A 405 16.84 20.88 -15.06
N GLN A 406 16.75 21.31 -13.81
CA GLN A 406 16.08 20.56 -12.75
C GLN A 406 14.57 20.40 -13.02
N GLN A 407 13.89 21.47 -13.47
CA GLN A 407 12.48 21.45 -13.84
C GLN A 407 12.23 20.51 -15.03
N LEU A 408 13.12 20.50 -16.04
CA LEU A 408 13.02 19.57 -17.16
C LEU A 408 13.16 18.12 -16.72
N SER A 409 14.11 17.82 -15.83
CA SER A 409 14.28 16.46 -15.29
C SER A 409 13.05 16.01 -14.51
N SER A 410 12.55 16.82 -13.58
CA SER A 410 11.32 16.53 -12.81
C SER A 410 10.11 16.34 -13.72
N ALA A 411 9.96 17.14 -14.79
CA ALA A 411 8.87 17.01 -15.74
C ALA A 411 8.91 15.66 -16.50
N ARG A 412 10.10 15.11 -16.79
CA ARG A 412 10.25 13.78 -17.41
C ARG A 412 9.78 12.66 -16.48
N TYR A 413 10.19 12.68 -15.21
CA TYR A 413 9.74 11.68 -14.23
C TYR A 413 8.25 11.78 -13.96
N ASN A 414 7.72 13.00 -13.84
CA ASN A 414 6.27 13.21 -13.68
C ASN A 414 5.48 12.68 -14.88
N TYR A 415 5.99 12.78 -16.09
CA TYR A 415 5.36 12.19 -17.27
C TYR A 415 5.31 10.65 -17.17
N LEU A 416 6.41 10.00 -16.77
CA LEU A 416 6.44 8.54 -16.59
C LEU A 416 5.46 8.06 -15.52
N ILE A 417 5.38 8.76 -14.40
CA ILE A 417 4.42 8.48 -13.33
C ILE A 417 2.97 8.70 -13.84
N ASN A 418 2.71 9.77 -14.59
CA ASN A 418 1.39 10.05 -15.13
C ASN A 418 0.96 9.02 -16.20
N GLN A 419 1.88 8.44 -16.95
CA GLN A 419 1.59 7.29 -17.83
C GLN A 419 1.17 6.03 -17.05
N LEU A 420 1.78 5.76 -15.91
CA LEU A 420 1.34 4.66 -15.04
C LEU A 420 0.00 4.96 -14.36
N ASN A 421 -0.22 6.20 -13.96
CA ASN A 421 -1.48 6.63 -13.35
C ASN A 421 -2.67 6.45 -14.32
N ILE A 422 -2.52 6.77 -15.60
CA ILE A 422 -3.60 6.56 -16.57
C ILE A 422 -3.88 5.06 -16.75
N LYS A 423 -2.86 4.20 -16.81
CA LYS A 423 -3.02 2.74 -16.90
C LYS A 423 -3.66 2.15 -15.65
N SER A 424 -3.31 2.65 -14.47
CA SER A 424 -3.97 2.31 -13.21
C SER A 424 -5.45 2.73 -13.22
N ALA A 425 -5.75 3.94 -13.69
CA ALA A 425 -7.12 4.42 -13.81
C ALA A 425 -7.98 3.60 -14.80
N LEU A 426 -7.35 3.01 -15.81
CA LEU A 426 -8.00 2.08 -16.74
C LEU A 426 -8.16 0.66 -16.15
N GLY A 427 -7.42 0.32 -15.08
CA GLY A 427 -7.35 -1.03 -14.55
C GLY A 427 -6.49 -1.99 -15.38
N THR A 428 -5.61 -1.46 -16.24
CA THR A 428 -4.77 -2.26 -17.16
C THR A 428 -3.30 -2.32 -16.75
N LEU A 429 -2.94 -1.64 -15.65
CA LEU A 429 -1.57 -1.59 -15.17
C LEU A 429 -1.05 -2.99 -14.77
N ASN A 430 0.08 -3.39 -15.36
CA ASN A 430 0.70 -4.70 -15.15
C ASN A 430 2.24 -4.65 -15.21
N GLU A 431 2.91 -5.79 -14.96
CA GLU A 431 4.37 -5.89 -14.97
C GLU A 431 5.00 -5.58 -16.34
N GLN A 432 4.27 -5.79 -17.45
CA GLN A 432 4.77 -5.51 -18.80
C GLN A 432 4.95 -4.01 -19.02
N ASP A 433 4.17 -3.18 -18.33
CA ASP A 433 4.32 -1.72 -18.37
C ASP A 433 5.63 -1.28 -17.73
N LEU A 434 6.05 -1.93 -16.63
CA LEU A 434 7.36 -1.70 -16.04
C LEU A 434 8.50 -2.16 -16.96
N LEU A 435 8.32 -3.29 -17.66
CA LEU A 435 9.28 -3.78 -18.64
C LEU A 435 9.44 -2.79 -19.80
N ALA A 436 8.35 -2.21 -20.29
CA ALA A 436 8.40 -1.18 -21.33
C ALA A 436 9.16 0.07 -20.87
N LEU A 437 8.96 0.49 -19.62
CA LEU A 437 9.69 1.62 -19.04
C LEU A 437 11.18 1.32 -18.83
N ASN A 438 11.56 0.07 -18.55
CA ASN A 438 12.97 -0.32 -18.47
C ASN A 438 13.75 -0.05 -19.78
N GLY A 439 13.07 -0.08 -20.93
CA GLY A 439 13.69 0.29 -22.21
C GLY A 439 14.18 1.75 -22.27
N ALA A 440 13.59 2.63 -21.48
CA ALA A 440 13.99 4.02 -21.32
C ALA A 440 15.05 4.23 -20.23
N LEU A 441 15.42 3.20 -19.45
CA LEU A 441 16.47 3.27 -18.45
C LEU A 441 17.83 2.95 -19.07
N GLY A 442 18.90 3.42 -18.44
CA GLY A 442 20.26 3.36 -18.98
C GLY A 442 21.31 3.02 -17.93
N LYS A 443 22.29 3.89 -17.79
CA LYS A 443 23.49 3.67 -16.97
C LYS A 443 23.16 3.58 -15.48
N PRO A 444 23.93 2.80 -14.69
CA PRO A 444 23.85 2.81 -13.25
C PRO A 444 24.15 4.18 -12.66
N VAL A 445 23.42 4.57 -11.65
CA VAL A 445 23.64 5.77 -10.84
C VAL A 445 23.58 5.40 -9.36
N SER A 446 24.55 5.91 -8.58
CA SER A 446 24.59 5.68 -7.14
C SER A 446 23.44 6.40 -6.43
N THR A 447 22.91 5.75 -5.41
CA THR A 447 21.89 6.33 -4.51
C THR A 447 22.50 6.99 -3.29
N THR A 448 23.83 6.91 -3.10
CA THR A 448 24.56 7.56 -2.00
C THR A 448 24.82 9.02 -2.33
N PRO A 449 24.42 9.98 -1.47
CA PRO A 449 24.63 11.41 -1.72
C PRO A 449 26.11 11.79 -1.96
N GLU A 450 27.05 11.15 -1.25
CA GLU A 450 28.49 11.39 -1.35
C GLU A 450 29.07 10.97 -2.70
N ALA A 451 28.49 9.96 -3.35
CA ALA A 451 28.91 9.53 -4.68
C ALA A 451 28.36 10.45 -5.78
N VAL A 452 27.19 11.06 -5.55
CA VAL A 452 26.54 11.99 -6.48
C VAL A 452 27.17 13.39 -6.39
N ALA A 453 27.42 13.85 -5.17
CA ALA A 453 28.01 15.16 -4.84
C ALA A 453 29.12 14.96 -3.79
N PRO A 454 30.36 14.72 -4.17
CA PRO A 454 31.47 14.56 -3.23
C PRO A 454 31.66 15.81 -2.35
N SER A 455 31.85 15.61 -1.03
CA SER A 455 32.15 16.70 -0.10
C SER A 455 33.45 17.39 -0.51
N THR A 456 33.44 18.72 -0.56
CA THR A 456 34.68 19.48 -0.79
C THR A 456 35.39 19.66 0.56
N PRO A 457 36.77 19.69 0.57
CA PRO A 457 37.52 19.84 1.83
C PRO A 457 37.18 21.07 2.64
N ASP A 458 36.65 22.14 2.02
CA ASP A 458 36.17 23.35 2.67
C ASP A 458 34.86 23.14 3.46
N GLN A 459 34.03 22.18 3.06
CA GLN A 459 32.79 21.83 3.78
C GLN A 459 33.13 21.11 5.09
N ASP A 460 34.05 20.16 5.05
CA ASP A 460 34.47 19.41 6.26
C ASP A 460 35.14 20.32 7.29
N ALA A 461 35.92 21.31 6.86
CA ALA A 461 36.53 22.29 7.73
C ALA A 461 35.50 23.23 8.41
N ARG A 462 34.41 23.57 7.73
CA ARG A 462 33.34 24.43 8.30
C ARG A 462 32.42 23.68 9.25
N VAL A 463 32.10 22.42 8.97
CA VAL A 463 31.31 21.57 9.89
C VAL A 463 32.10 21.28 11.16
N GLN A 464 33.40 21.08 11.09
CA GLN A 464 34.24 20.91 12.29
C GLN A 464 34.36 22.20 13.11
N ASN A 465 34.35 23.36 12.49
CA ASN A 465 34.41 24.67 13.20
C ASN A 465 33.02 25.11 13.73
N SER A 466 31.93 24.52 13.29
CA SER A 466 30.56 24.79 13.80
C SER A 466 30.12 23.83 14.91
N ALA A 467 30.89 22.78 15.20
CA ALA A 467 30.65 21.95 16.38
C ALA A 467 30.91 22.80 17.64
N PRO A 468 29.96 22.91 18.60
CA PRO A 468 30.21 23.66 19.83
C PRO A 468 31.36 22.99 20.58
N ASP A 469 32.37 23.81 20.95
CA ASP A 469 33.49 23.40 21.77
C ASP A 469 32.99 22.69 23.01
N SER A 470 33.13 21.36 23.08
CA SER A 470 32.81 20.55 24.24
C SER A 470 33.83 20.64 25.39
N ASN A 471 34.72 21.65 25.32
CA ASN A 471 35.69 21.98 26.38
C ASN A 471 35.43 23.34 27.01
N GLY A 472 34.22 23.59 27.51
CA GLY A 472 33.86 24.67 28.39
C GLY A 472 33.94 24.20 29.85
N ASN A 473 35.11 24.44 30.47
CA ASN A 473 35.37 24.31 31.88
C ASN A 473 34.26 25.00 32.70
N GLY A 474 33.45 24.25 33.42
CA GLY A 474 32.47 24.74 34.34
C GLY A 474 33.16 25.30 35.59
N ASN A 475 33.12 26.62 35.74
CA ASN A 475 33.10 27.25 37.06
C ASN A 475 32.74 28.75 36.91
N GLY A 476 31.70 29.15 37.56
CA GLY A 476 31.50 30.54 37.85
C GLY A 476 30.07 31.07 37.79
N LEU A 477 29.44 31.11 38.99
CA LEU A 477 28.47 32.08 39.43
C LEU A 477 26.98 31.85 39.17
N LEU A 478 26.39 31.07 40.05
CA LEU A 478 25.13 31.41 40.72
C LEU A 478 25.27 32.77 41.40
N ASN A 479 24.45 33.74 41.02
CA ASN A 479 23.75 34.70 41.89
C ASN A 479 23.31 35.94 41.10
N ALA A 480 22.02 36.13 40.99
CA ALA A 480 21.31 37.35 41.27
C ALA A 480 19.82 37.20 40.87
N ALA A 481 19.00 36.86 41.83
CA ALA A 481 17.92 37.70 42.38
C ALA A 481 16.97 38.38 41.39
N LEU A 482 15.71 37.85 41.37
CA LEU A 482 14.49 38.60 41.08
C LEU A 482 14.33 39.80 42.01
N PRO A 483 13.71 40.93 41.56
CA PRO A 483 12.52 41.33 42.26
C PRO A 483 11.33 41.74 41.37
N ARG A 484 10.18 41.35 41.90
CA ARG A 484 8.84 41.91 41.85
C ARG A 484 8.21 42.25 40.49
#